data_787b74e104df961ce8bb8383f112fd64
#
_entry.id   787b74e104df961ce8bb8383f112fd64
#
_cell.length_a   1.000
_cell.length_b   1.000
_cell.length_c   1.000
_cell.angle_alpha   90.00
_cell.angle_beta   90.00
_cell.angle_gamma   90.00
#
_symmetry.space_group_name_H-M   'P 1'
#
loop_
_entity.id
_entity.type
_entity.pdbx_description
1 polymer ?
#
loop_
_entity_poly.entity_id
_entity_poly.type
_entity_poly.pdbx_seq_one_letter_code
_entity_poly.pdbx_strand_id
1 'polypeptide(L)'
;MTTQKSEPTPSSAQWLRRFVNVEPGEITALLASFVMFFTLLSAYYIVRPVRDEIGVSLGKDALHQLFTVVFVVMIVLVPLFGFVAARFPRRLVLPSIYIFFALNLVGFWLAMRTDGRNVWVAGTFFVWASVFNLFVVSLFWSLMSELWSHAEAKRLYGFISAGGTAGALTGPLLTQGFIKILAPVDLLLVSAFLLTASVAAGFIVRRRKSGGGAETDAAGGGILDGAIKVFTTSLFARIALFVFLANIVGTFFYLEQARLVASTIHDSAARVEFFSGRDLAVSIATFLIEIFGTARVLRHFGVTTALLALPVTAAIGTLLLSFDAALWVVAAVMVAERISAFSLANPAIKVIYTLATPDEKYKVQNFIDTVVFRGGDATSGWLYSSLSGGLGFAASSMGAVALPLVLVWVWVARRLGADHQERAAEASQAA
;
A
#
# COMPACT_ATOMS: atom_id res chain seq x y z
N MET A 1 -40.13 -14.48 37.08
CA MET A 1 -39.11 -13.48 37.37
C MET A 1 -37.77 -14.18 37.51
N THR A 2 -37.04 -14.33 36.44
CA THR A 2 -35.67 -14.88 36.42
C THR A 2 -34.69 -13.71 36.34
N THR A 3 -34.03 -13.46 37.45
CA THR A 3 -32.95 -12.46 37.56
C THR A 3 -31.76 -12.92 36.72
N GLN A 4 -31.53 -12.24 35.60
CA GLN A 4 -30.35 -12.39 34.78
C GLN A 4 -29.17 -11.79 35.58
N LYS A 5 -28.30 -12.64 36.11
CA LYS A 5 -27.02 -12.26 36.70
C LYS A 5 -26.16 -11.61 35.62
N SER A 6 -25.96 -10.30 35.73
CA SER A 6 -24.96 -9.58 34.93
C SER A 6 -23.56 -10.06 35.36
N GLU A 7 -22.87 -10.80 34.49
CA GLU A 7 -21.46 -11.09 34.68
C GLU A 7 -20.64 -9.78 34.78
N PRO A 8 -19.71 -9.67 35.73
CA PRO A 8 -18.86 -8.50 35.88
C PRO A 8 -17.98 -8.39 34.63
N THR A 9 -18.18 -7.33 33.85
CA THR A 9 -17.31 -6.99 32.71
C THR A 9 -15.89 -6.71 33.20
N PRO A 10 -14.84 -7.35 32.64
CA PRO A 10 -13.47 -7.10 33.03
C PRO A 10 -13.11 -5.63 32.82
N SER A 11 -12.26 -5.08 33.68
CA SER A 11 -11.86 -3.66 33.69
C SER A 11 -11.27 -3.16 32.36
N SER A 12 -10.66 -4.05 31.57
CA SER A 12 -10.19 -3.80 30.22
C SER A 12 -11.30 -3.42 29.22
N ALA A 13 -12.52 -3.94 29.41
CA ALA A 13 -13.66 -3.63 28.56
C ALA A 13 -14.22 -2.21 28.78
N GLN A 14 -14.08 -1.68 29.98
CA GLN A 14 -14.53 -0.32 30.31
C GLN A 14 -13.62 0.76 29.69
N TRP A 15 -12.31 0.47 29.58
CA TRP A 15 -11.37 1.38 28.94
C TRP A 15 -11.64 1.52 27.45
N LEU A 16 -11.84 0.42 26.73
CA LEU A 16 -12.17 0.43 25.30
C LEU A 16 -13.43 1.22 24.97
N ARG A 17 -14.47 1.14 25.83
CA ARG A 17 -15.72 1.86 25.66
C ARG A 17 -15.60 3.38 25.78
N ARG A 18 -14.54 3.91 26.39
CA ARG A 18 -14.27 5.34 26.44
C ARG A 18 -13.79 5.90 25.11
N PHE A 19 -13.15 5.09 24.28
CA PHE A 19 -12.56 5.51 23.01
C PHE A 19 -13.34 5.02 21.78
N VAL A 20 -14.04 3.90 21.91
CA VAL A 20 -14.77 3.27 20.81
C VAL A 20 -16.17 2.89 21.30
N ASN A 21 -17.20 3.27 20.54
CA ASN A 21 -18.58 2.87 20.86
C ASN A 21 -18.79 1.38 20.50
N VAL A 22 -18.38 0.48 21.41
CA VAL A 22 -18.37 -0.97 21.24
C VAL A 22 -19.35 -1.64 22.20
N GLU A 23 -20.11 -2.59 21.70
CA GLU A 23 -21.01 -3.43 22.50
C GLU A 23 -20.26 -4.59 23.16
N PRO A 24 -20.73 -5.09 24.34
CA PRO A 24 -20.01 -6.15 25.08
C PRO A 24 -19.72 -7.41 24.27
N GLY A 25 -20.64 -7.82 23.41
CA GLY A 25 -20.50 -9.00 22.55
C GLY A 25 -19.51 -8.83 21.40
N GLU A 26 -19.16 -7.60 21.02
CA GLU A 26 -18.31 -7.27 19.89
C GLU A 26 -16.81 -7.20 20.27
N ILE A 27 -16.47 -7.00 21.54
CA ILE A 27 -15.11 -6.68 22.01
C ILE A 27 -14.11 -7.73 21.54
N THR A 28 -14.40 -9.01 21.71
CA THR A 28 -13.46 -10.09 21.32
C THR A 28 -13.23 -10.09 19.80
N ALA A 29 -14.29 -9.93 19.01
CA ALA A 29 -14.19 -9.87 17.54
C ALA A 29 -13.43 -8.61 17.09
N LEU A 30 -13.67 -7.48 17.74
CA LEU A 30 -12.99 -6.21 17.46
C LEU A 30 -11.48 -6.30 17.73
N LEU A 31 -11.10 -6.80 18.91
CA LEU A 31 -9.69 -7.00 19.26
C LEU A 31 -9.01 -8.02 18.33
N ALA A 32 -9.69 -9.11 18.01
CA ALA A 32 -9.16 -10.08 17.06
C ALA A 32 -9.00 -9.50 15.64
N SER A 33 -9.91 -8.62 15.18
CA SER A 33 -9.78 -7.90 13.91
C SER A 33 -8.59 -6.93 13.94
N PHE A 34 -8.40 -6.21 15.04
CA PHE A 34 -7.23 -5.35 15.25
C PHE A 34 -5.93 -6.17 15.19
N VAL A 35 -5.83 -7.25 15.95
CA VAL A 35 -4.64 -8.13 16.00
C VAL A 35 -4.39 -8.76 14.62
N MET A 36 -5.44 -9.18 13.93
CA MET A 36 -5.33 -9.72 12.57
C MET A 36 -4.66 -8.71 11.63
N PHE A 37 -5.14 -7.45 11.61
CA PHE A 37 -4.59 -6.43 10.73
C PHE A 37 -3.19 -5.97 11.16
N PHE A 38 -2.96 -5.88 12.46
CA PHE A 38 -1.66 -5.60 13.05
C PHE A 38 -0.61 -6.62 12.62
N THR A 39 -0.86 -7.92 12.82
CA THR A 39 0.11 -8.98 12.48
C THR A 39 0.29 -9.10 10.97
N LEU A 40 -0.76 -8.87 10.19
CA LEU A 40 -0.74 -8.89 8.75
C LEU A 40 0.18 -7.80 8.18
N LEU A 41 0.00 -6.54 8.60
CA LEU A 41 0.84 -5.45 8.14
C LEU A 41 2.24 -5.51 8.72
N SER A 42 2.43 -5.98 9.96
CA SER A 42 3.76 -6.25 10.49
C SER A 42 4.51 -7.26 9.62
N ALA A 43 3.85 -8.35 9.22
CA ALA A 43 4.43 -9.35 8.33
C ALA A 43 4.85 -8.75 6.98
N TYR A 44 3.97 -7.95 6.36
CA TYR A 44 4.26 -7.29 5.09
C TYR A 44 5.44 -6.31 5.20
N TYR A 45 5.47 -5.48 6.23
CA TYR A 45 6.53 -4.49 6.42
C TYR A 45 7.88 -5.10 6.82
N ILE A 46 7.93 -6.37 7.22
CA ILE A 46 9.18 -7.15 7.35
C ILE A 46 9.65 -7.68 5.99
N VAL A 47 8.73 -8.17 5.14
CA VAL A 47 9.06 -8.69 3.80
C VAL A 47 9.59 -7.57 2.88
N ARG A 48 9.05 -6.37 3.00
CA ARG A 48 9.31 -5.25 2.10
C ARG A 48 10.79 -4.84 2.01
N PRO A 49 11.52 -4.58 3.12
CA PRO A 49 12.94 -4.25 3.08
C PRO A 49 13.79 -5.40 2.52
N VAL A 50 13.42 -6.66 2.78
CA VAL A 50 14.09 -7.83 2.20
C VAL A 50 13.88 -7.88 0.68
N ARG A 51 12.68 -7.58 0.19
CA ARG A 51 12.40 -7.46 -1.25
C ARG A 51 13.22 -6.34 -1.89
N ASP A 52 13.30 -5.18 -1.24
CA ASP A 52 14.03 -4.03 -1.77
C ASP A 52 15.54 -4.33 -1.84
N GLU A 53 16.10 -5.01 -0.82
CA GLU A 53 17.47 -5.50 -0.84
C GLU A 53 17.72 -6.49 -1.99
N ILE A 54 16.86 -7.48 -2.17
CA ILE A 54 16.95 -8.44 -3.26
C ILE A 54 16.88 -7.73 -4.61
N GLY A 55 16.00 -6.73 -4.76
CA GLY A 55 15.93 -5.90 -5.95
C GLY A 55 17.26 -5.20 -6.25
N VAL A 56 17.91 -4.65 -5.23
CA VAL A 56 19.26 -4.04 -5.34
C VAL A 56 20.31 -5.07 -5.72
N SER A 57 20.27 -6.25 -5.14
CA SER A 57 21.24 -7.35 -5.39
C SER A 57 21.14 -7.92 -6.80
N LEU A 58 19.94 -7.91 -7.40
CA LEU A 58 19.72 -8.34 -8.80
C LEU A 58 20.26 -7.32 -9.82
N GLY A 59 20.46 -6.07 -9.39
CA GLY A 59 21.03 -5.01 -10.20
C GLY A 59 20.00 -4.23 -11.01
N LYS A 60 20.46 -3.06 -11.51
CA LYS A 60 19.59 -2.11 -12.22
C LYS A 60 18.93 -2.68 -13.48
N ASP A 61 19.65 -3.53 -14.20
CA ASP A 61 19.20 -4.11 -15.48
C ASP A 61 18.14 -5.19 -15.30
N ALA A 62 18.02 -5.79 -14.10
CA ALA A 62 16.95 -6.70 -13.76
C ALA A 62 15.68 -5.98 -13.27
N LEU A 63 15.82 -4.85 -12.57
CA LEU A 63 14.69 -4.17 -11.94
C LEU A 63 13.61 -3.70 -12.93
N HIS A 64 13.99 -3.12 -14.09
CA HIS A 64 13.00 -2.70 -15.09
C HIS A 64 12.23 -3.87 -15.69
N GLN A 65 12.91 -5.02 -15.89
CA GLN A 65 12.28 -6.27 -16.35
C GLN A 65 11.32 -6.81 -15.27
N LEU A 66 11.74 -6.79 -14.00
CA LEU A 66 10.91 -7.23 -12.87
C LEU A 66 9.65 -6.38 -12.72
N PHE A 67 9.72 -5.06 -12.89
CA PHE A 67 8.52 -4.21 -12.88
C PHE A 67 7.57 -4.56 -14.03
N THR A 68 8.10 -4.89 -15.21
CA THR A 68 7.28 -5.36 -16.34
C THR A 68 6.62 -6.70 -16.02
N VAL A 69 7.36 -7.64 -15.45
CA VAL A 69 6.79 -8.93 -15.02
C VAL A 69 5.72 -8.73 -13.95
N VAL A 70 5.96 -7.86 -12.95
CA VAL A 70 4.95 -7.51 -11.94
C VAL A 70 3.69 -6.96 -12.59
N PHE A 71 3.83 -6.05 -13.56
CA PHE A 71 2.69 -5.48 -14.28
C PHE A 71 1.88 -6.54 -15.01
N VAL A 72 2.52 -7.40 -15.80
CA VAL A 72 1.85 -8.49 -16.54
C VAL A 72 1.17 -9.48 -15.57
N VAL A 73 1.88 -9.89 -14.52
CA VAL A 73 1.35 -10.82 -13.51
C VAL A 73 0.13 -10.23 -12.81
N MET A 74 0.14 -8.94 -12.48
CA MET A 74 -0.99 -8.27 -11.83
C MET A 74 -2.21 -8.18 -12.73
N ILE A 75 -2.03 -7.86 -14.03
CA ILE A 75 -3.13 -7.84 -15.00
C ILE A 75 -3.83 -9.20 -15.08
N VAL A 76 -3.09 -10.29 -14.96
CA VAL A 76 -3.64 -11.65 -15.02
C VAL A 76 -4.25 -12.08 -13.68
N LEU A 77 -3.52 -11.83 -12.57
CA LEU A 77 -3.93 -12.34 -11.25
C LEU A 77 -5.12 -11.61 -10.65
N VAL A 78 -5.30 -10.32 -10.91
CA VAL A 78 -6.43 -9.57 -10.31
C VAL A 78 -7.79 -10.05 -10.83
N PRO A 79 -8.01 -10.23 -12.15
CA PRO A 79 -9.25 -10.83 -12.64
C PRO A 79 -9.44 -12.28 -12.19
N LEU A 80 -8.34 -13.06 -12.21
CA LEU A 80 -8.38 -14.45 -11.76
C LEU A 80 -8.80 -14.55 -10.29
N PHE A 81 -8.26 -13.68 -9.44
CA PHE A 81 -8.68 -13.60 -8.05
C PHE A 81 -10.16 -13.21 -7.91
N GLY A 82 -10.63 -12.23 -8.68
CA GLY A 82 -12.05 -11.86 -8.70
C GLY A 82 -12.95 -13.05 -9.07
N PHE A 83 -12.54 -13.83 -10.07
CA PHE A 83 -13.25 -15.05 -10.47
C PHE A 83 -13.27 -16.11 -9.35
N VAL A 84 -12.13 -16.37 -8.71
CA VAL A 84 -12.03 -17.32 -7.59
C VAL A 84 -12.87 -16.86 -6.40
N ALA A 85 -12.80 -15.58 -6.05
CA ALA A 85 -13.57 -15.01 -4.95
C ALA A 85 -15.08 -15.04 -5.18
N ALA A 86 -15.52 -15.00 -6.44
CA ALA A 86 -16.94 -15.12 -6.80
C ALA A 86 -17.44 -16.59 -6.80
N ARG A 87 -16.56 -17.56 -7.08
CA ARG A 87 -16.97 -18.97 -7.27
C ARG A 87 -16.86 -19.83 -6.02
N PHE A 88 -15.95 -19.50 -5.12
CA PHE A 88 -15.68 -20.29 -3.94
C PHE A 88 -16.15 -19.59 -2.66
N PRO A 89 -16.65 -20.36 -1.67
CA PRO A 89 -17.09 -19.76 -0.41
C PRO A 89 -15.91 -19.07 0.30
N ARG A 90 -16.06 -17.77 0.52
CA ARG A 90 -15.02 -16.90 1.12
C ARG A 90 -14.47 -17.43 2.45
N ARG A 91 -15.31 -18.18 3.20
CA ARG A 91 -14.92 -18.83 4.45
C ARG A 91 -13.75 -19.81 4.33
N LEU A 92 -13.56 -20.41 3.15
CA LEU A 92 -12.44 -21.31 2.86
C LEU A 92 -11.31 -20.60 2.12
N VAL A 93 -11.66 -19.73 1.18
CA VAL A 93 -10.69 -19.04 0.30
C VAL A 93 -9.72 -18.18 1.10
N LEU A 94 -10.23 -17.36 2.03
CA LEU A 94 -9.40 -16.39 2.74
C LEU A 94 -8.32 -17.02 3.63
N PRO A 95 -8.64 -17.99 4.54
CA PRO A 95 -7.60 -18.66 5.32
C PRO A 95 -6.61 -19.43 4.45
N SER A 96 -7.12 -20.10 3.39
CA SER A 96 -6.28 -20.89 2.48
C SER A 96 -5.24 -20.01 1.76
N ILE A 97 -5.62 -18.80 1.33
CA ILE A 97 -4.71 -17.88 0.66
C ILE A 97 -3.63 -17.38 1.63
N TYR A 98 -3.98 -17.02 2.86
CA TYR A 98 -2.99 -16.60 3.84
C TYR A 98 -2.03 -17.74 4.23
N ILE A 99 -2.53 -18.96 4.40
CA ILE A 99 -1.70 -20.14 4.63
C ILE A 99 -0.79 -20.39 3.42
N PHE A 100 -1.33 -20.30 2.20
CA PHE A 100 -0.54 -20.42 0.98
C PHE A 100 0.60 -19.38 0.95
N PHE A 101 0.33 -18.11 1.28
CA PHE A 101 1.38 -17.10 1.35
C PHE A 101 2.40 -17.38 2.46
N ALA A 102 1.98 -17.87 3.63
CA ALA A 102 2.88 -18.25 4.71
C ALA A 102 3.80 -19.42 4.29
N LEU A 103 3.25 -20.44 3.61
CA LEU A 103 4.03 -21.57 3.08
C LEU A 103 5.01 -21.11 1.99
N ASN A 104 4.62 -20.15 1.13
CA ASN A 104 5.53 -19.58 0.14
C ASN A 104 6.71 -18.85 0.82
N LEU A 105 6.48 -18.10 1.92
CA LEU A 105 7.56 -17.46 2.68
C LEU A 105 8.57 -18.49 3.21
N VAL A 106 8.09 -19.62 3.74
CA VAL A 106 8.94 -20.72 4.19
C VAL A 106 9.67 -21.36 2.99
N GLY A 107 8.98 -21.53 1.87
CA GLY A 107 9.57 -22.05 0.63
C GLY A 107 10.69 -21.15 0.09
N PHE A 108 10.47 -19.84 0.04
CA PHE A 108 11.50 -18.86 -0.35
C PHE A 108 12.68 -18.84 0.63
N TRP A 109 12.40 -18.89 1.93
CA TRP A 109 13.43 -19.01 2.95
C TRP A 109 14.33 -20.25 2.68
N LEU A 110 13.74 -21.42 2.48
CA LEU A 110 14.47 -22.63 2.20
C LEU A 110 15.28 -22.53 0.90
N ALA A 111 14.67 -22.07 -0.17
CA ALA A 111 15.32 -21.93 -1.48
C ALA A 111 16.51 -20.95 -1.42
N MET A 112 16.37 -19.83 -0.73
CA MET A 112 17.45 -18.84 -0.58
C MET A 112 18.54 -19.28 0.38
N ARG A 113 18.23 -20.13 1.36
CA ARG A 113 19.23 -20.74 2.27
C ARG A 113 20.08 -21.77 1.55
N THR A 114 19.48 -22.54 0.63
CA THR A 114 20.18 -23.62 -0.10
C THR A 114 20.95 -23.08 -1.33
N ASP A 115 20.37 -22.10 -2.03
CA ASP A 115 20.95 -21.50 -3.25
C ASP A 115 20.75 -19.98 -3.26
N GLY A 116 21.43 -19.29 -2.35
CA GLY A 116 21.28 -17.85 -2.11
C GLY A 116 21.71 -16.95 -3.28
N ARG A 117 22.29 -17.50 -4.36
CA ARG A 117 22.71 -16.75 -5.56
C ARG A 117 21.80 -16.99 -6.77
N ASN A 118 20.73 -17.74 -6.60
CA ASN A 118 19.84 -18.06 -7.72
C ASN A 118 18.98 -16.83 -8.10
N VAL A 119 19.33 -16.25 -9.24
CA VAL A 119 18.63 -15.06 -9.80
C VAL A 119 17.14 -15.31 -10.04
N TRP A 120 16.77 -16.55 -10.41
CA TRP A 120 15.37 -16.92 -10.64
C TRP A 120 14.57 -16.95 -9.35
N VAL A 121 15.13 -17.51 -8.27
CA VAL A 121 14.49 -17.50 -6.95
C VAL A 121 14.31 -16.06 -6.45
N ALA A 122 15.36 -15.25 -6.57
CA ALA A 122 15.36 -13.84 -6.18
C ALA A 122 14.33 -13.03 -6.98
N GLY A 123 14.31 -13.16 -8.32
CA GLY A 123 13.35 -12.49 -9.19
C GLY A 123 11.91 -12.93 -8.93
N THR A 124 11.68 -14.23 -8.75
CA THR A 124 10.35 -14.77 -8.41
C THR A 124 9.86 -14.23 -7.07
N PHE A 125 10.73 -14.16 -6.06
CA PHE A 125 10.39 -13.56 -4.76
C PHE A 125 10.03 -12.07 -4.89
N PHE A 126 10.76 -11.30 -5.68
CA PHE A 126 10.48 -9.88 -5.89
C PHE A 126 9.08 -9.67 -6.49
N VAL A 127 8.73 -10.45 -7.51
CA VAL A 127 7.40 -10.43 -8.15
C VAL A 127 6.33 -10.87 -7.15
N TRP A 128 6.57 -12.01 -6.47
CA TRP A 128 5.66 -12.55 -5.46
C TRP A 128 5.38 -11.57 -4.32
N ALA A 129 6.40 -10.90 -3.79
CA ALA A 129 6.22 -9.92 -2.71
C ALA A 129 5.36 -8.72 -3.14
N SER A 130 5.42 -8.35 -4.42
CA SER A 130 4.56 -7.31 -5.00
C SER A 130 3.10 -7.75 -5.08
N VAL A 131 2.86 -9.01 -5.48
CA VAL A 131 1.52 -9.64 -5.49
C VAL A 131 0.99 -9.77 -4.07
N PHE A 132 1.80 -10.29 -3.15
CA PHE A 132 1.45 -10.45 -1.74
C PHE A 132 0.93 -9.16 -1.12
N ASN A 133 1.60 -8.03 -1.35
CA ASN A 133 1.17 -6.71 -0.84
C ASN A 133 -0.28 -6.37 -1.25
N LEU A 134 -0.61 -6.52 -2.53
CA LEU A 134 -1.95 -6.17 -3.02
C LEU A 134 -3.02 -7.08 -2.42
N PHE A 135 -2.78 -8.40 -2.46
CA PHE A 135 -3.79 -9.37 -2.06
C PHE A 135 -4.03 -9.40 -0.56
N VAL A 136 -2.98 -9.26 0.24
CA VAL A 136 -3.07 -9.34 1.70
C VAL A 136 -4.02 -8.29 2.28
N VAL A 137 -3.90 -7.04 1.86
CA VAL A 137 -4.75 -5.94 2.34
C VAL A 137 -6.17 -6.04 1.78
N SER A 138 -6.30 -6.36 0.48
CA SER A 138 -7.61 -6.50 -0.17
C SER A 138 -8.44 -7.62 0.44
N LEU A 139 -7.81 -8.76 0.73
CA LEU A 139 -8.45 -9.90 1.39
C LEU A 139 -8.91 -9.56 2.81
N PHE A 140 -8.08 -8.86 3.56
CA PHE A 140 -8.44 -8.42 4.91
C PHE A 140 -9.72 -7.58 4.90
N TRP A 141 -9.78 -6.53 4.06
CA TRP A 141 -10.96 -5.67 3.99
C TRP A 141 -12.18 -6.39 3.42
N SER A 142 -11.99 -7.34 2.50
CA SER A 142 -13.07 -8.21 2.03
C SER A 142 -13.66 -9.04 3.16
N LEU A 143 -12.82 -9.60 4.05
CA LEU A 143 -13.28 -10.33 5.23
C LEU A 143 -14.01 -9.41 6.22
N MET A 144 -13.47 -8.22 6.47
CA MET A 144 -14.09 -7.26 7.39
C MET A 144 -15.48 -6.84 6.89
N SER A 145 -15.64 -6.58 5.59
CA SER A 145 -16.95 -6.22 5.01
C SER A 145 -17.98 -7.34 5.05
N GLU A 146 -17.54 -8.60 5.09
CA GLU A 146 -18.44 -9.77 5.26
C GLU A 146 -18.90 -9.92 6.70
N LEU A 147 -18.01 -9.67 7.67
CA LEU A 147 -18.25 -9.99 9.08
C LEU A 147 -18.89 -8.84 9.88
N TRP A 148 -18.69 -7.60 9.44
CA TRP A 148 -19.20 -6.42 10.13
C TRP A 148 -20.29 -5.73 9.31
N SER A 149 -21.45 -5.50 9.91
CA SER A 149 -22.55 -4.77 9.29
C SER A 149 -22.16 -3.31 9.02
N HIS A 150 -22.91 -2.62 8.14
CA HIS A 150 -22.65 -1.22 7.81
C HIS A 150 -22.66 -0.28 9.03
N ALA A 151 -23.56 -0.52 9.99
CA ALA A 151 -23.65 0.26 11.22
C ALA A 151 -22.44 0.02 12.15
N GLU A 152 -22.01 -1.23 12.28
CA GLU A 152 -20.81 -1.59 13.04
C GLU A 152 -19.52 -1.07 12.37
N ALA A 153 -19.43 -1.17 11.05
CA ALA A 153 -18.30 -0.68 10.28
C ALA A 153 -18.05 0.82 10.50
N LYS A 154 -19.10 1.64 10.50
CA LYS A 154 -19.02 3.08 10.79
C LYS A 154 -18.44 3.38 12.17
N ARG A 155 -18.70 2.52 13.17
CA ARG A 155 -18.21 2.69 14.56
C ARG A 155 -16.82 2.12 14.79
N LEU A 156 -16.50 0.99 14.15
CA LEU A 156 -15.39 0.12 14.56
C LEU A 156 -14.23 0.08 13.59
N TYR A 157 -14.42 0.41 12.29
CA TYR A 157 -13.33 0.33 11.29
C TYR A 157 -12.18 1.28 11.59
N GLY A 158 -12.41 2.42 12.24
CA GLY A 158 -11.33 3.29 12.70
C GLY A 158 -10.36 2.59 13.65
N PHE A 159 -10.90 1.84 14.63
CA PHE A 159 -10.10 1.07 15.56
C PHE A 159 -9.39 -0.12 14.88
N ILE A 160 -10.09 -0.82 13.99
CA ILE A 160 -9.50 -1.92 13.20
C ILE A 160 -8.35 -1.40 12.33
N SER A 161 -8.52 -0.25 11.66
CA SER A 161 -7.49 0.40 10.85
C SER A 161 -6.26 0.79 11.66
N ALA A 162 -6.45 1.23 12.92
CA ALA A 162 -5.34 1.54 13.82
C ALA A 162 -4.43 0.32 14.08
N GLY A 163 -4.99 -0.91 14.01
CA GLY A 163 -4.19 -2.13 14.04
C GLY A 163 -3.20 -2.20 12.88
N GLY A 164 -3.66 -1.88 11.67
CA GLY A 164 -2.80 -1.80 10.48
C GLY A 164 -1.70 -0.76 10.61
N THR A 165 -2.04 0.44 11.08
CA THR A 165 -1.04 1.51 11.32
C THR A 165 -0.01 1.09 12.36
N ALA A 166 -0.44 0.47 13.46
CA ALA A 166 0.47 -0.07 14.46
C ALA A 166 1.38 -1.16 13.87
N GLY A 167 0.85 -2.02 12.98
CA GLY A 167 1.62 -3.02 12.26
C GLY A 167 2.66 -2.41 11.30
N ALA A 168 2.28 -1.35 10.58
CA ALA A 168 3.19 -0.62 9.69
C ALA A 168 4.34 0.09 10.42
N LEU A 169 4.15 0.42 11.70
CA LEU A 169 5.21 0.94 12.58
C LEU A 169 6.05 -0.19 13.16
N THR A 170 5.39 -1.25 13.64
CA THR A 170 6.06 -2.35 14.35
C THR A 170 6.88 -3.24 13.40
N GLY A 171 6.43 -3.46 12.16
CA GLY A 171 7.15 -4.27 11.18
C GLY A 171 8.59 -3.80 10.94
N PRO A 172 8.83 -2.53 10.58
CA PRO A 172 10.18 -1.99 10.44
C PRO A 172 10.99 -2.00 11.74
N LEU A 173 10.38 -1.74 12.89
CA LEU A 173 11.03 -1.83 14.19
C LEU A 173 11.52 -3.26 14.47
N LEU A 174 10.68 -4.27 14.23
CA LEU A 174 11.06 -5.67 14.36
C LEU A 174 12.19 -6.03 13.40
N THR A 175 12.13 -5.54 12.15
CA THR A 175 13.20 -5.74 11.17
C THR A 175 14.52 -5.19 11.68
N GLN A 176 14.56 -3.95 12.19
CA GLN A 176 15.78 -3.33 12.74
C GLN A 176 16.32 -4.07 13.99
N GLY A 177 15.41 -4.62 14.80
CA GLY A 177 15.81 -5.42 15.96
C GLY A 177 16.41 -6.77 15.54
N PHE A 178 15.69 -7.48 14.69
CA PHE A 178 16.06 -8.85 14.30
C PHE A 178 17.23 -8.92 13.32
N ILE A 179 17.43 -7.93 12.44
CA ILE A 179 18.54 -7.93 11.47
C ILE A 179 19.93 -7.92 12.13
N LYS A 180 20.02 -7.55 13.41
CA LYS A 180 21.25 -7.57 14.20
C LYS A 180 21.66 -8.98 14.64
N ILE A 181 20.73 -9.92 14.65
CA ILE A 181 20.93 -11.28 15.17
C ILE A 181 20.53 -12.38 14.16
N LEU A 182 19.76 -12.02 13.12
CA LEU A 182 19.28 -12.91 12.09
C LEU A 182 19.83 -12.47 10.72
N ALA A 183 20.05 -13.43 9.81
CA ALA A 183 20.33 -13.10 8.41
C ALA A 183 19.08 -12.49 7.74
N PRO A 184 19.24 -11.65 6.70
CA PRO A 184 18.12 -11.04 5.96
C PRO A 184 17.02 -12.01 5.55
N VAL A 185 17.42 -13.20 5.08
CA VAL A 185 16.50 -14.26 4.63
C VAL A 185 15.69 -14.85 5.79
N ASP A 186 16.23 -14.90 7.01
CA ASP A 186 15.54 -15.47 8.19
C ASP A 186 14.36 -14.60 8.64
N LEU A 187 14.33 -13.31 8.27
CA LEU A 187 13.19 -12.43 8.47
C LEU A 187 11.91 -12.93 7.80
N LEU A 188 12.03 -13.74 6.73
CA LEU A 188 10.89 -14.38 6.07
C LEU A 188 10.17 -15.36 6.99
N LEU A 189 10.87 -16.04 7.91
CA LEU A 189 10.24 -16.90 8.92
C LEU A 189 9.50 -16.09 9.97
N VAL A 190 10.03 -14.94 10.39
CA VAL A 190 9.33 -14.02 11.30
C VAL A 190 8.04 -13.54 10.65
N SER A 191 8.09 -13.17 9.38
CA SER A 191 6.91 -12.76 8.63
C SER A 191 5.90 -13.91 8.48
N ALA A 192 6.35 -15.13 8.18
CA ALA A 192 5.49 -16.32 8.08
C ALA A 192 4.78 -16.62 9.41
N PHE A 193 5.48 -16.48 10.54
CA PHE A 193 4.89 -16.62 11.87
C PHE A 193 3.80 -15.57 12.13
N LEU A 194 4.05 -14.29 11.84
CA LEU A 194 3.07 -13.22 12.00
C LEU A 194 1.86 -13.41 11.08
N LEU A 195 2.08 -13.88 9.85
CA LEU A 195 1.00 -14.18 8.93
C LEU A 195 0.14 -15.35 9.43
N THR A 196 0.75 -16.37 10.02
CA THR A 196 0.02 -17.49 10.67
C THR A 196 -0.77 -17.00 11.88
N ALA A 197 -0.22 -16.10 12.68
CA ALA A 197 -0.93 -15.45 13.80
C ALA A 197 -2.14 -14.64 13.29
N SER A 198 -2.02 -13.96 12.14
CA SER A 198 -3.13 -13.27 11.49
C SER A 198 -4.25 -14.24 11.10
N VAL A 199 -3.92 -15.43 10.56
CA VAL A 199 -4.91 -16.48 10.27
C VAL A 199 -5.63 -16.92 11.53
N ALA A 200 -4.89 -17.18 12.61
CA ALA A 200 -5.47 -17.57 13.90
C ALA A 200 -6.44 -16.52 14.45
N ALA A 201 -6.05 -15.23 14.39
CA ALA A 201 -6.93 -14.11 14.76
C ALA A 201 -8.20 -14.08 13.88
N GLY A 202 -8.06 -14.29 12.56
CA GLY A 202 -9.19 -14.37 11.63
C GLY A 202 -10.20 -15.49 11.98
N PHE A 203 -9.74 -16.65 12.44
CA PHE A 203 -10.62 -17.69 12.95
C PHE A 203 -11.40 -17.26 14.20
N ILE A 204 -10.78 -16.49 15.11
CA ILE A 204 -11.44 -15.95 16.30
C ILE A 204 -12.56 -14.99 15.89
N VAL A 205 -12.28 -14.05 14.95
CA VAL A 205 -13.29 -13.11 14.45
C VAL A 205 -14.49 -13.86 13.90
N ARG A 206 -14.27 -14.84 13.03
CA ARG A 206 -15.35 -15.65 12.42
C ARG A 206 -16.17 -16.41 13.43
N ARG A 207 -15.55 -17.06 14.42
CA ARG A 207 -16.27 -17.78 15.47
C ARG A 207 -17.20 -16.89 16.29
N ARG A 208 -16.83 -15.64 16.47
CA ARG A 208 -17.57 -14.64 17.27
C ARG A 208 -18.61 -13.86 16.46
N LYS A 209 -18.46 -13.82 15.12
CA LYS A 209 -19.32 -13.08 14.20
C LYS A 209 -20.11 -13.97 13.23
N SER A 210 -20.37 -15.23 13.57
CA SER A 210 -21.19 -16.11 12.73
C SER A 210 -22.62 -15.57 12.59
N GLY A 211 -22.94 -14.99 11.43
CA GLY A 211 -24.32 -14.75 11.01
C GLY A 211 -24.79 -13.31 10.79
N GLY A 212 -23.94 -12.33 10.56
CA GLY A 212 -24.37 -10.93 10.48
C GLY A 212 -24.04 -10.11 9.22
N GLY A 213 -23.27 -10.64 8.30
CA GLY A 213 -22.92 -9.95 7.07
C GLY A 213 -23.97 -10.16 5.98
N ALA A 214 -24.50 -9.08 5.41
CA ALA A 214 -25.25 -9.16 4.17
C ALA A 214 -24.36 -9.79 3.09
N GLU A 215 -24.91 -10.72 2.30
CA GLU A 215 -24.32 -11.09 1.01
C GLU A 215 -24.19 -9.81 0.20
N THR A 216 -23.00 -9.20 0.26
CA THR A 216 -22.66 -8.18 -0.72
C THR A 216 -22.52 -8.93 -2.03
N ASP A 217 -23.52 -8.78 -2.90
CA ASP A 217 -23.40 -9.13 -4.29
C ASP A 217 -22.02 -8.66 -4.75
N ALA A 218 -21.21 -9.58 -5.23
CA ALA A 218 -19.93 -9.25 -5.83
C ALA A 218 -20.26 -8.21 -6.91
N ALA A 219 -19.81 -6.97 -6.72
CA ALA A 219 -20.05 -5.93 -7.68
C ALA A 219 -19.48 -6.43 -9.00
N GLY A 220 -20.35 -6.99 -9.83
CA GLY A 220 -20.03 -7.59 -11.11
C GLY A 220 -19.66 -6.49 -12.07
N GLY A 221 -18.39 -6.28 -12.31
CA GLY A 221 -17.87 -5.34 -13.30
C GLY A 221 -16.42 -5.70 -13.58
N GLY A 222 -16.14 -6.06 -14.83
CA GLY A 222 -14.78 -6.39 -15.25
C GLY A 222 -13.86 -5.16 -15.20
N ILE A 223 -12.55 -5.40 -15.12
CA ILE A 223 -11.50 -4.37 -15.28
C ILE A 223 -11.74 -3.53 -16.54
N LEU A 224 -12.30 -4.10 -17.60
CA LEU A 224 -12.65 -3.42 -18.85
C LEU A 224 -13.68 -2.30 -18.64
N ASP A 225 -14.68 -2.49 -17.79
CA ASP A 225 -15.67 -1.43 -17.49
C ASP A 225 -15.00 -0.23 -16.81
N GLY A 226 -14.06 -0.50 -15.90
CA GLY A 226 -13.25 0.53 -15.27
C GLY A 226 -12.40 1.28 -16.29
N ALA A 227 -11.76 0.57 -17.22
CA ALA A 227 -10.98 1.17 -18.30
C ALA A 227 -11.84 2.10 -19.16
N ILE A 228 -13.00 1.62 -19.63
CA ILE A 228 -13.92 2.42 -20.47
C ILE A 228 -14.30 3.71 -19.73
N LYS A 229 -14.69 3.62 -18.45
CA LYS A 229 -15.06 4.80 -17.65
C LYS A 229 -13.91 5.77 -17.44
N VAL A 230 -12.68 5.27 -17.26
CA VAL A 230 -11.49 6.13 -17.15
C VAL A 230 -11.25 6.91 -18.42
N PHE A 231 -11.38 6.30 -19.60
CA PHE A 231 -11.13 6.98 -20.87
C PHE A 231 -12.31 7.83 -21.37
N THR A 232 -13.53 7.57 -20.89
CA THR A 232 -14.72 8.34 -21.32
C THR A 232 -15.05 9.52 -20.40
N THR A 233 -14.57 9.52 -19.15
CA THR A 233 -14.88 10.56 -18.16
C THR A 233 -13.65 11.39 -17.84
N SER A 234 -13.66 12.67 -18.14
CA SER A 234 -12.51 13.57 -17.98
C SER A 234 -11.95 13.61 -16.54
N LEU A 235 -12.80 13.53 -15.53
CA LEU A 235 -12.39 13.46 -14.13
C LEU A 235 -11.55 12.21 -13.84
N PHE A 236 -12.03 11.04 -14.27
CA PHE A 236 -11.35 9.77 -14.02
C PHE A 236 -10.06 9.65 -14.84
N ALA A 237 -10.04 10.17 -16.06
CA ALA A 237 -8.83 10.25 -16.87
C ALA A 237 -7.75 11.12 -16.20
N ARG A 238 -8.13 12.24 -15.56
CA ARG A 238 -7.19 13.08 -14.81
C ARG A 238 -6.69 12.42 -13.53
N ILE A 239 -7.55 11.68 -12.81
CA ILE A 239 -7.10 10.87 -11.65
C ILE A 239 -6.11 9.81 -12.12
N ALA A 240 -6.41 9.08 -13.19
CA ALA A 240 -5.54 8.08 -13.77
C ALA A 240 -4.18 8.68 -14.18
N LEU A 241 -4.20 9.82 -14.87
CA LEU A 241 -2.98 10.53 -15.27
C LEU A 241 -2.19 11.03 -14.04
N PHE A 242 -2.86 11.55 -13.01
CA PHE A 242 -2.21 11.95 -11.76
C PHE A 242 -1.48 10.78 -11.11
N VAL A 243 -2.15 9.63 -10.96
CA VAL A 243 -1.57 8.41 -10.37
C VAL A 243 -0.46 7.84 -11.25
N PHE A 244 -0.63 7.85 -12.56
CA PHE A 244 0.39 7.39 -13.51
C PHE A 244 1.68 8.20 -13.40
N LEU A 245 1.58 9.53 -13.39
CA LEU A 245 2.72 10.44 -13.23
C LEU A 245 3.37 10.28 -11.85
N ALA A 246 2.58 10.10 -10.78
CA ALA A 246 3.07 9.82 -9.45
C ALA A 246 3.95 8.56 -9.43
N ASN A 247 3.50 7.50 -10.09
CA ASN A 247 4.26 6.25 -10.14
C ASN A 247 5.50 6.36 -11.03
N ILE A 248 5.44 7.06 -12.17
CA ILE A 248 6.64 7.28 -12.99
C ILE A 248 7.72 7.98 -12.17
N VAL A 249 7.39 9.08 -11.51
CA VAL A 249 8.37 9.87 -10.75
C VAL A 249 8.83 9.12 -9.48
N GLY A 250 7.90 8.51 -8.75
CA GLY A 250 8.22 7.73 -7.55
C GLY A 250 9.09 6.52 -7.83
N THR A 251 8.83 5.80 -8.93
CA THR A 251 9.65 4.65 -9.34
C THR A 251 11.01 5.10 -9.86
N PHE A 252 11.10 6.27 -10.47
CA PHE A 252 12.38 6.87 -10.84
C PHE A 252 13.26 7.13 -9.61
N PHE A 253 12.72 7.75 -8.55
CA PHE A 253 13.43 7.92 -7.29
C PHE A 253 13.81 6.58 -6.64
N TYR A 254 12.94 5.58 -6.74
CA TYR A 254 13.22 4.23 -6.24
C TYR A 254 14.41 3.59 -6.96
N LEU A 255 14.48 3.68 -8.29
CA LEU A 255 15.58 3.12 -9.08
C LEU A 255 16.90 3.84 -8.81
N GLU A 256 16.85 5.16 -8.65
CA GLU A 256 18.03 5.94 -8.29
C GLU A 256 18.52 5.61 -6.86
N GLN A 257 17.59 5.45 -5.92
CA GLN A 257 17.93 4.96 -4.58
C GLN A 257 18.57 3.57 -4.64
N ALA A 258 17.99 2.64 -5.41
CA ALA A 258 18.52 1.29 -5.55
C ALA A 258 19.94 1.30 -6.11
N ARG A 259 20.20 2.15 -7.11
CA ARG A 259 21.53 2.35 -7.69
C ARG A 259 22.56 2.84 -6.67
N LEU A 260 22.20 3.87 -5.90
CA LEU A 260 23.07 4.46 -4.89
C LEU A 260 23.30 3.49 -3.71
N VAL A 261 22.27 2.79 -3.26
CA VAL A 261 22.41 1.76 -2.23
C VAL A 261 23.35 0.65 -2.71
N ALA A 262 23.23 0.19 -3.96
CA ALA A 262 24.11 -0.82 -4.53
C ALA A 262 25.58 -0.38 -4.53
N SER A 263 25.86 0.89 -4.83
CA SER A 263 27.22 1.42 -4.89
C SER A 263 27.83 1.81 -3.55
N THR A 264 26.99 2.09 -2.53
CA THR A 264 27.44 2.64 -1.25
C THR A 264 27.39 1.60 -0.12
N ILE A 265 26.38 0.74 -0.10
CA ILE A 265 26.17 -0.25 0.96
C ILE A 265 26.38 -1.66 0.36
N HIS A 266 27.46 -2.32 0.73
CA HIS A 266 27.80 -3.64 0.17
C HIS A 266 27.22 -4.79 0.99
N ASP A 267 27.00 -4.59 2.28
CA ASP A 267 26.43 -5.62 3.17
C ASP A 267 24.91 -5.71 3.02
N SER A 268 24.40 -6.94 2.85
CA SER A 268 22.98 -7.22 2.68
C SER A 268 22.15 -6.85 3.92
N ALA A 269 22.66 -7.12 5.14
CA ALA A 269 21.96 -6.76 6.37
C ALA A 269 21.87 -5.25 6.55
N ALA A 270 22.94 -4.51 6.23
CA ALA A 270 22.95 -3.05 6.25
C ALA A 270 21.99 -2.44 5.23
N ARG A 271 21.79 -3.07 4.06
CA ARG A 271 20.76 -2.65 3.08
C ARG A 271 19.36 -2.84 3.63
N VAL A 272 19.07 -3.99 4.26
CA VAL A 272 17.77 -4.23 4.92
C VAL A 272 17.53 -3.24 6.06
N GLU A 273 18.56 -2.96 6.87
CA GLU A 273 18.48 -1.95 7.93
C GLU A 273 18.16 -0.56 7.37
N PHE A 274 18.83 -0.15 6.30
CA PHE A 274 18.57 1.11 5.60
C PHE A 274 17.13 1.20 5.08
N PHE A 275 16.62 0.19 4.39
CA PHE A 275 15.26 0.19 3.86
C PHE A 275 14.20 0.14 4.96
N SER A 276 14.43 -0.62 6.02
CA SER A 276 13.51 -0.65 7.17
C SER A 276 13.51 0.66 7.94
N GLY A 277 14.65 1.33 8.08
CA GLY A 277 14.76 2.65 8.68
C GLY A 277 14.00 3.71 7.88
N ARG A 278 14.13 3.70 6.56
CA ARG A 278 13.35 4.54 5.64
C ARG A 278 11.85 4.31 5.83
N ASP A 279 11.41 3.05 5.83
CA ASP A 279 9.99 2.71 5.96
C ASP A 279 9.44 3.09 7.34
N LEU A 280 10.24 2.98 8.39
CA LEU A 280 9.89 3.45 9.74
C LEU A 280 9.70 4.98 9.77
N ALA A 281 10.64 5.73 9.19
CA ALA A 281 10.54 7.19 9.11
C ALA A 281 9.27 7.64 8.36
N VAL A 282 8.97 7.00 7.23
CA VAL A 282 7.72 7.23 6.48
C VAL A 282 6.51 6.93 7.33
N SER A 283 6.48 5.78 8.00
CA SER A 283 5.32 5.35 8.81
C SER A 283 5.06 6.29 9.98
N ILE A 284 6.11 6.68 10.72
CA ILE A 284 5.98 7.62 11.85
C ILE A 284 5.47 8.98 11.35
N ALA A 285 6.11 9.55 10.34
CA ALA A 285 5.76 10.88 9.85
C ALA A 285 4.35 10.91 9.22
N THR A 286 3.99 9.88 8.43
CA THR A 286 2.64 9.74 7.87
C THR A 286 1.60 9.66 8.97
N PHE A 287 1.81 8.83 9.99
CA PHE A 287 0.90 8.69 11.13
C PHE A 287 0.68 10.03 11.86
N LEU A 288 1.76 10.76 12.13
CA LEU A 288 1.65 12.06 12.80
C LEU A 288 0.90 13.10 11.94
N ILE A 289 1.19 13.15 10.64
CA ILE A 289 0.52 14.08 9.73
C ILE A 289 -0.95 13.69 9.51
N GLU A 290 -1.28 12.41 9.42
CA GLU A 290 -2.67 11.94 9.30
C GLU A 290 -3.51 12.36 10.52
N ILE A 291 -2.98 12.22 11.72
CA ILE A 291 -3.70 12.61 12.94
C ILE A 291 -3.84 14.11 13.08
N PHE A 292 -2.75 14.86 12.86
CA PHE A 292 -2.70 16.28 13.22
C PHE A 292 -2.82 17.23 12.03
N GLY A 293 -2.47 16.78 10.83
CA GLY A 293 -2.30 17.66 9.66
C GLY A 293 -3.34 17.45 8.56
N THR A 294 -3.60 16.22 8.12
CA THR A 294 -4.36 15.91 6.90
C THR A 294 -5.73 16.59 6.88
N ALA A 295 -6.52 16.41 7.94
CA ALA A 295 -7.84 17.03 8.03
C ALA A 295 -7.79 18.57 8.07
N ARG A 296 -6.76 19.15 8.70
CA ARG A 296 -6.55 20.61 8.72
C ARG A 296 -6.19 21.13 7.34
N VAL A 297 -5.28 20.45 6.62
CA VAL A 297 -4.89 20.83 5.26
C VAL A 297 -6.09 20.78 4.32
N LEU A 298 -6.84 19.68 4.32
CA LEU A 298 -8.02 19.51 3.47
C LEU A 298 -9.10 20.56 3.76
N ARG A 299 -9.32 20.91 5.04
CA ARG A 299 -10.35 21.87 5.45
C ARG A 299 -9.97 23.32 5.17
N HIS A 300 -8.72 23.71 5.48
CA HIS A 300 -8.31 25.13 5.40
C HIS A 300 -7.71 25.51 4.06
N PHE A 301 -6.98 24.57 3.41
CA PHE A 301 -6.27 24.83 2.14
C PHE A 301 -6.92 24.11 0.95
N GLY A 302 -7.88 23.22 1.19
CA GLY A 302 -8.64 22.53 0.17
C GLY A 302 -7.93 21.34 -0.47
N VAL A 303 -8.69 20.63 -1.31
CA VAL A 303 -8.25 19.40 -2.01
C VAL A 303 -7.11 19.69 -3.00
N THR A 304 -7.16 20.85 -3.69
CA THR A 304 -6.13 21.25 -4.65
C THR A 304 -4.75 21.36 -4.01
N THR A 305 -4.65 21.97 -2.83
CA THR A 305 -3.37 22.11 -2.11
C THR A 305 -2.83 20.76 -1.65
N ALA A 306 -3.71 19.88 -1.17
CA ALA A 306 -3.33 18.53 -0.77
C ALA A 306 -2.82 17.69 -1.95
N LEU A 307 -3.43 17.83 -3.15
CA LEU A 307 -2.93 17.19 -4.37
C LEU A 307 -1.59 17.75 -4.82
N LEU A 308 -1.40 19.08 -4.73
CA LEU A 308 -0.17 19.75 -5.15
C LEU A 308 1.03 19.39 -4.26
N ALA A 309 0.82 18.98 -3.02
CA ALA A 309 1.90 18.61 -2.10
C ALA A 309 2.85 17.57 -2.71
N LEU A 310 2.30 16.56 -3.38
CA LEU A 310 3.09 15.46 -3.94
C LEU A 310 3.95 15.91 -5.15
N PRO A 311 3.43 16.51 -6.23
CA PRO A 311 4.25 16.97 -7.34
C PRO A 311 5.22 18.10 -6.95
N VAL A 312 4.87 18.95 -5.98
CA VAL A 312 5.81 19.98 -5.47
C VAL A 312 6.98 19.34 -4.73
N THR A 313 6.70 18.36 -3.87
CA THR A 313 7.77 17.58 -3.19
C THR A 313 8.65 16.87 -4.22
N ALA A 314 8.07 16.30 -5.27
CA ALA A 314 8.80 15.67 -6.36
C ALA A 314 9.65 16.69 -7.15
N ALA A 315 9.15 17.90 -7.43
CA ALA A 315 9.91 18.98 -8.06
C ALA A 315 11.14 19.37 -7.25
N ILE A 316 10.94 19.61 -5.96
CA ILE A 316 12.02 19.94 -5.02
C ILE A 316 13.04 18.79 -4.97
N GLY A 317 12.56 17.55 -4.85
CA GLY A 317 13.41 16.37 -4.84
C GLY A 317 14.25 16.22 -6.11
N THR A 318 13.62 16.36 -7.27
CA THR A 318 14.31 16.35 -8.57
C THR A 318 15.39 17.42 -8.66
N LEU A 319 15.09 18.63 -8.17
CA LEU A 319 16.02 19.74 -8.16
C LEU A 319 17.23 19.45 -7.23
N LEU A 320 16.97 18.99 -6.02
CA LEU A 320 18.03 18.62 -5.06
C LEU A 320 18.96 17.54 -5.63
N LEU A 321 18.40 16.50 -6.27
CA LEU A 321 19.19 15.43 -6.90
C LEU A 321 20.00 15.89 -8.09
N SER A 322 19.61 16.99 -8.74
CA SER A 322 20.41 17.59 -9.82
C SER A 322 21.68 18.29 -9.30
N PHE A 323 21.68 18.75 -8.04
CA PHE A 323 22.83 19.37 -7.40
C PHE A 323 23.72 18.36 -6.67
N ASP A 324 23.10 17.43 -5.94
CA ASP A 324 23.81 16.43 -5.14
C ASP A 324 23.02 15.10 -5.15
N ALA A 325 23.51 14.13 -5.90
CA ALA A 325 22.96 12.79 -5.97
C ALA A 325 23.52 11.86 -4.88
N ALA A 326 23.70 12.35 -3.66
CA ALA A 326 24.13 11.53 -2.54
C ALA A 326 23.01 10.63 -2.01
N LEU A 327 23.37 9.48 -1.43
CA LEU A 327 22.41 8.49 -0.92
C LEU A 327 21.44 9.10 0.11
N TRP A 328 21.93 9.95 1.01
CA TRP A 328 21.09 10.59 2.03
C TRP A 328 20.08 11.58 1.43
N VAL A 329 20.42 12.27 0.33
CA VAL A 329 19.52 13.18 -0.39
C VAL A 329 18.38 12.37 -1.01
N VAL A 330 18.70 11.30 -1.74
CA VAL A 330 17.67 10.42 -2.34
C VAL A 330 16.78 9.79 -1.27
N ALA A 331 17.37 9.36 -0.14
CA ALA A 331 16.58 8.80 0.97
C ALA A 331 15.62 9.85 1.54
N ALA A 332 16.07 11.07 1.78
CA ALA A 332 15.23 12.17 2.28
C ALA A 332 14.10 12.53 1.29
N VAL A 333 14.43 12.61 -0.01
CA VAL A 333 13.44 12.86 -1.08
C VAL A 333 12.39 11.77 -1.12
N MET A 334 12.77 10.49 -1.08
CA MET A 334 11.83 9.38 -1.06
C MET A 334 10.96 9.35 0.19
N VAL A 335 11.50 9.68 1.36
CA VAL A 335 10.72 9.79 2.59
C VAL A 335 9.69 10.91 2.45
N ALA A 336 10.11 12.10 2.00
CA ALA A 336 9.22 13.24 1.82
C ALA A 336 8.12 12.98 0.76
N GLU A 337 8.48 12.36 -0.36
CA GLU A 337 7.56 11.97 -1.42
C GLU A 337 6.49 10.99 -0.90
N ARG A 338 6.90 9.92 -0.22
CA ARG A 338 5.96 8.94 0.35
C ARG A 338 5.07 9.52 1.43
N ILE A 339 5.61 10.40 2.29
CA ILE A 339 4.81 11.12 3.27
C ILE A 339 3.75 11.96 2.56
N SER A 340 4.13 12.74 1.55
CA SER A 340 3.20 13.59 0.78
C SER A 340 2.14 12.74 0.07
N ALA A 341 2.53 11.59 -0.48
CA ALA A 341 1.61 10.66 -1.13
C ALA A 341 0.57 10.09 -0.14
N PHE A 342 1.03 9.52 0.98
CA PHE A 342 0.15 8.80 1.90
C PHE A 342 -0.69 9.74 2.77
N SER A 343 -0.09 10.82 3.28
CA SER A 343 -0.79 11.70 4.21
C SER A 343 -1.64 12.78 3.55
N LEU A 344 -1.38 13.17 2.30
CA LEU A 344 -2.07 14.28 1.64
C LEU A 344 -2.73 13.89 0.32
N ALA A 345 -1.95 13.39 -0.66
CA ALA A 345 -2.47 13.15 -2.00
C ALA A 345 -3.50 12.01 -2.06
N ASN A 346 -3.23 10.86 -1.43
CA ASN A 346 -4.17 9.74 -1.39
C ASN A 346 -5.48 10.07 -0.67
N PRO A 347 -5.50 10.72 0.51
CA PRO A 347 -6.73 11.23 1.11
C PRO A 347 -7.49 12.20 0.22
N ALA A 348 -6.79 13.12 -0.48
CA ALA A 348 -7.41 14.07 -1.39
C ALA A 348 -8.10 13.37 -2.57
N ILE A 349 -7.44 12.36 -3.18
CA ILE A 349 -8.04 11.54 -4.24
C ILE A 349 -9.28 10.80 -3.73
N LYS A 350 -9.24 10.26 -2.49
CA LYS A 350 -10.42 9.61 -1.89
C LYS A 350 -11.59 10.57 -1.71
N VAL A 351 -11.33 11.85 -1.38
CA VAL A 351 -12.37 12.88 -1.33
C VAL A 351 -12.96 13.11 -2.73
N ILE A 352 -12.15 13.16 -3.78
CA ILE A 352 -12.66 13.31 -5.16
C ILE A 352 -13.54 12.12 -5.56
N TYR A 353 -13.19 10.90 -5.17
CA TYR A 353 -14.01 9.72 -5.44
C TYR A 353 -15.39 9.75 -4.75
N THR A 354 -15.63 10.63 -3.77
CA THR A 354 -16.97 10.77 -3.18
C THR A 354 -17.98 11.42 -4.13
N LEU A 355 -17.51 12.07 -5.19
CA LEU A 355 -18.36 12.65 -6.25
C LEU A 355 -18.82 11.62 -7.31
N ALA A 356 -18.26 10.40 -7.27
CA ALA A 356 -18.63 9.32 -8.16
C ALA A 356 -19.71 8.43 -7.53
N THR A 357 -20.51 7.75 -8.38
CA THR A 357 -21.43 6.72 -7.90
C THR A 357 -20.65 5.53 -7.29
N PRO A 358 -21.23 4.75 -6.37
CA PRO A 358 -20.54 3.61 -5.76
C PRO A 358 -19.99 2.60 -6.77
N ASP A 359 -20.74 2.32 -7.85
CA ASP A 359 -20.33 1.41 -8.92
C ASP A 359 -19.15 1.96 -9.73
N GLU A 360 -19.21 3.23 -10.12
CA GLU A 360 -18.11 3.90 -10.82
C GLU A 360 -16.84 3.96 -9.99
N LYS A 361 -16.97 4.36 -8.72
CA LYS A 361 -15.85 4.43 -7.79
C LYS A 361 -15.13 3.09 -7.71
N TYR A 362 -15.87 1.99 -7.51
CA TYR A 362 -15.26 0.67 -7.37
C TYR A 362 -14.52 0.23 -8.64
N LYS A 363 -15.16 0.34 -9.81
CA LYS A 363 -14.60 -0.09 -11.09
C LYS A 363 -13.39 0.75 -11.49
N VAL A 364 -13.52 2.08 -11.40
CA VAL A 364 -12.45 3.03 -11.76
C VAL A 364 -11.26 2.89 -10.80
N GLN A 365 -11.51 2.82 -9.51
CA GLN A 365 -10.43 2.69 -8.52
C GLN A 365 -9.67 1.38 -8.71
N ASN A 366 -10.36 0.25 -8.93
CA ASN A 366 -9.70 -1.03 -9.17
C ASN A 366 -8.81 -0.99 -10.43
N PHE A 367 -9.28 -0.38 -11.52
CA PHE A 367 -8.48 -0.20 -12.73
C PHE A 367 -7.25 0.69 -12.50
N ILE A 368 -7.43 1.82 -11.81
CA ILE A 368 -6.34 2.77 -11.53
C ILE A 368 -5.30 2.14 -10.60
N ASP A 369 -5.73 1.54 -9.49
CA ASP A 369 -4.84 0.97 -8.47
C ASP A 369 -4.07 -0.28 -8.98
N THR A 370 -4.55 -0.91 -10.06
CA THR A 370 -3.93 -2.10 -10.63
C THR A 370 -3.18 -1.80 -11.92
N VAL A 371 -3.90 -1.38 -12.96
CA VAL A 371 -3.34 -1.25 -14.32
C VAL A 371 -2.54 0.04 -14.44
N VAL A 372 -3.13 1.17 -14.04
CA VAL A 372 -2.49 2.49 -14.19
C VAL A 372 -1.27 2.60 -13.27
N PHE A 373 -1.41 2.19 -12.04
CA PHE A 373 -0.33 2.20 -11.05
C PHE A 373 0.86 1.35 -11.51
N ARG A 374 0.63 0.08 -11.84
CA ARG A 374 1.70 -0.83 -12.27
C ARG A 374 2.23 -0.53 -13.65
N GLY A 375 1.38 0.02 -14.54
CA GLY A 375 1.81 0.55 -15.83
C GLY A 375 2.80 1.71 -15.68
N GLY A 376 2.57 2.59 -14.69
CA GLY A 376 3.51 3.66 -14.32
C GLY A 376 4.88 3.12 -13.87
N ASP A 377 4.88 2.10 -13.00
CA ASP A 377 6.11 1.43 -12.54
C ASP A 377 6.90 0.85 -13.71
N ALA A 378 6.24 0.07 -14.59
CA ALA A 378 6.87 -0.55 -15.76
C ALA A 378 7.40 0.50 -16.75
N THR A 379 6.61 1.53 -17.07
CA THR A 379 7.00 2.61 -17.96
C THR A 379 8.22 3.36 -17.42
N SER A 380 8.23 3.68 -16.11
CA SER A 380 9.37 4.32 -15.46
C SER A 380 10.63 3.47 -15.53
N GLY A 381 10.50 2.15 -15.31
CA GLY A 381 11.61 1.22 -15.40
C GLY A 381 12.29 1.25 -16.76
N TRP A 382 11.53 1.19 -17.85
CA TRP A 382 12.06 1.26 -19.21
C TRP A 382 12.61 2.65 -19.54
N LEU A 383 11.93 3.72 -19.12
CA LEU A 383 12.41 5.08 -19.33
C LEU A 383 13.76 5.30 -18.63
N TYR A 384 13.88 4.88 -17.37
CA TYR A 384 15.11 4.95 -16.61
C TYR A 384 16.25 4.15 -17.25
N SER A 385 15.98 2.90 -17.66
CA SER A 385 16.95 2.05 -18.32
C SER A 385 17.44 2.64 -19.65
N SER A 386 16.55 3.19 -20.46
CA SER A 386 16.88 3.84 -21.75
C SER A 386 17.73 5.08 -21.54
N LEU A 387 17.42 5.90 -20.55
CA LEU A 387 18.18 7.12 -20.25
C LEU A 387 19.56 6.82 -19.65
N SER A 388 19.64 5.90 -18.68
CA SER A 388 20.88 5.58 -17.96
C SER A 388 21.83 4.69 -18.77
N GLY A 389 21.28 3.74 -19.51
CA GLY A 389 22.06 2.75 -20.29
C GLY A 389 22.23 3.12 -21.74
N GLY A 390 21.18 3.62 -22.42
CA GLY A 390 21.19 3.93 -23.83
C GLY A 390 21.82 5.29 -24.17
N LEU A 391 21.48 6.31 -23.40
CA LEU A 391 21.95 7.68 -23.66
C LEU A 391 23.09 8.14 -22.72
N GLY A 392 23.47 7.30 -21.72
CA GLY A 392 24.55 7.58 -20.78
C GLY A 392 24.32 8.79 -19.88
N PHE A 393 23.07 9.18 -19.64
CA PHE A 393 22.77 10.31 -18.76
C PHE A 393 23.25 10.04 -17.34
N ALA A 394 24.04 10.97 -16.80
CA ALA A 394 24.40 10.97 -15.39
C ALA A 394 23.17 11.22 -14.50
N ALA A 395 23.22 10.78 -13.24
CA ALA A 395 22.14 10.99 -12.28
C ALA A 395 21.68 12.45 -12.18
N SER A 396 22.62 13.40 -12.25
CA SER A 396 22.35 14.85 -12.26
C SER A 396 21.54 15.31 -13.49
N SER A 397 21.75 14.69 -14.66
CA SER A 397 21.03 15.00 -15.88
C SER A 397 19.62 14.38 -15.93
N MET A 398 19.40 13.32 -15.17
CA MET A 398 18.08 12.67 -15.09
C MET A 398 17.04 13.57 -14.44
N GLY A 399 17.43 14.50 -13.57
CA GLY A 399 16.57 15.53 -13.03
C GLY A 399 15.95 16.42 -14.12
N ALA A 400 16.72 16.75 -15.16
CA ALA A 400 16.22 17.55 -16.27
C ALA A 400 15.10 16.86 -17.07
N VAL A 401 15.12 15.53 -17.16
CA VAL A 401 14.06 14.73 -17.83
C VAL A 401 12.80 14.62 -16.96
N ALA A 402 12.96 14.57 -15.65
CA ALA A 402 11.82 14.49 -14.73
C ALA A 402 11.06 15.82 -14.61
N LEU A 403 11.71 16.97 -14.78
CA LEU A 403 11.11 18.30 -14.65
C LEU A 403 9.89 18.52 -15.56
N PRO A 404 9.92 18.22 -16.87
CA PRO A 404 8.73 18.36 -17.73
C PRO A 404 7.56 17.50 -17.26
N LEU A 405 7.82 16.26 -16.79
CA LEU A 405 6.79 15.38 -16.25
C LEU A 405 6.17 15.95 -14.97
N VAL A 406 6.98 16.52 -14.10
CA VAL A 406 6.51 17.16 -12.87
C VAL A 406 5.68 18.41 -13.19
N LEU A 407 6.05 19.21 -14.19
CA LEU A 407 5.25 20.37 -14.61
C LEU A 407 3.87 19.96 -15.15
N VAL A 408 3.81 18.91 -15.97
CA VAL A 408 2.55 18.32 -16.42
C VAL A 408 1.75 17.83 -15.22
N TRP A 409 2.40 17.20 -14.24
CA TRP A 409 1.74 16.68 -13.04
C TRP A 409 1.17 17.80 -12.14
N VAL A 410 1.89 18.91 -11.96
CA VAL A 410 1.39 20.12 -11.29
C VAL A 410 0.14 20.66 -12.00
N TRP A 411 0.18 20.72 -13.33
CA TRP A 411 -0.98 21.15 -14.11
C TRP A 411 -2.19 20.21 -13.92
N VAL A 412 -1.97 18.89 -13.99
CA VAL A 412 -3.02 17.88 -13.73
C VAL A 412 -3.61 18.03 -12.32
N ALA A 413 -2.76 18.20 -11.30
CA ALA A 413 -3.20 18.40 -9.92
C ALA A 413 -4.10 19.63 -9.77
N ARG A 414 -3.72 20.76 -10.40
CA ARG A 414 -4.53 21.99 -10.40
C ARG A 414 -5.87 21.79 -11.09
N ARG A 415 -5.88 21.15 -12.26
CA ARG A 415 -7.11 20.87 -13.01
C ARG A 415 -8.04 19.96 -12.24
N LEU A 416 -7.50 18.92 -11.64
CA LEU A 416 -8.25 17.96 -10.82
C LEU A 416 -8.88 18.63 -9.60
N GLY A 417 -8.15 19.56 -8.96
CA GLY A 417 -8.67 20.36 -7.88
C GLY A 417 -9.80 21.32 -8.29
N ALA A 418 -9.68 21.94 -9.47
CA ALA A 418 -10.73 22.80 -10.04
C ALA A 418 -12.01 22.00 -10.34
N ASP A 419 -11.87 20.84 -11.01
CA ASP A 419 -13.02 19.95 -11.29
C ASP A 419 -13.76 19.52 -10.01
N HIS A 420 -13.01 19.27 -8.94
CA HIS A 420 -13.61 18.95 -7.65
C HIS A 420 -14.44 20.13 -7.10
N GLN A 421 -13.91 21.36 -7.18
CA GLN A 421 -14.60 22.55 -6.70
C GLN A 421 -15.89 22.84 -7.50
N GLU A 422 -15.83 22.76 -8.84
CA GLU A 422 -16.98 22.95 -9.72
C GLU A 422 -18.10 21.95 -9.41
N ARG A 423 -17.78 20.64 -9.36
CA ARG A 423 -18.76 19.59 -9.08
C ARG A 423 -19.32 19.65 -7.66
N ALA A 424 -18.50 20.03 -6.68
CA ALA A 424 -18.96 20.21 -5.31
C ALA A 424 -19.94 21.40 -5.18
N ALA A 425 -19.71 22.48 -5.94
CA ALA A 425 -20.61 23.62 -6.03
C ALA A 425 -21.95 23.25 -6.69
N GLU A 426 -21.91 22.51 -7.81
CA GLU A 426 -23.11 21.99 -8.49
C GLU A 426 -23.95 21.09 -7.56
N ALA A 427 -23.30 20.17 -6.85
CA ALA A 427 -23.98 19.28 -5.91
C ALA A 427 -24.62 20.05 -4.73
N SER A 428 -23.98 21.12 -4.28
CA SER A 428 -24.50 22.00 -3.21
C SER A 428 -25.68 22.86 -3.67
N GLN A 429 -25.81 23.18 -4.97
CA GLN A 429 -26.93 23.93 -5.53
C GLN A 429 -28.13 23.05 -5.83
N ALA A 430 -27.90 21.75 -6.01
CA ALA A 430 -28.95 20.76 -6.31
C ALA A 430 -29.61 20.15 -5.07
N ALA A 431 -29.00 20.34 -3.88
CA ALA A 431 -29.48 19.86 -2.56
C ALA A 431 -30.24 20.95 -1.79
#